data_631fc499d60ee22456081442085603e3
#
_entry.id   631fc499d60ee22456081442085603e3
#
_cell.length_a   1.000
_cell.length_b   1.000
_cell.length_c   1.000
_cell.angle_alpha   90.00
_cell.angle_beta   90.00
_cell.angle_gamma   90.00
#
_symmetry.space_group_name_H-M   'P 1'
#
loop_
_entity.id
_entity.type
_entity.pdbx_description
1 polymer ?
#
loop_
_entity_poly.entity_id
_entity_poly.type
_entity_poly.pdbx_seq_one_letter_code
_entity_poly.pdbx_strand_id
1 'polypeptide(L)'
;SWVDDDQSDCPTGCWLKLSYTYNMLNVDAVTTQVKDVTLFILDQEGNYIVREEVDSLTFHQNECTIQVPSLPQGDYTFLVWAGLADSLYRHTPTSLTLLRNEAGEQSGRLSSLFHGRLDNVHISGEYQVLALCLTKNTNILSCILQSQSAAPLDTDDFRLELTARNGCMDHRNTPTDSVFTCYLPFMQESANLEDIQVV
;
A
#
# COMPACT_ATOMS: atom_id res chain seq x y z
N SER A 1 -8.49 -54.80 -1.23
CA SER A 1 -9.08 -53.50 -1.45
C SER A 1 -8.03 -52.44 -1.18
N TRP A 2 -7.37 -51.98 -2.21
CA TRP A 2 -6.46 -50.85 -2.13
C TRP A 2 -7.35 -49.62 -2.15
N VAL A 3 -7.33 -48.83 -1.10
CA VAL A 3 -7.89 -47.49 -1.08
C VAL A 3 -6.92 -46.64 -1.88
N ASP A 4 -7.31 -46.20 -3.06
CA ASP A 4 -6.65 -45.12 -3.77
C ASP A 4 -6.84 -43.87 -2.89
N ASP A 5 -5.83 -43.52 -2.14
CA ASP A 5 -5.72 -42.22 -1.47
C ASP A 5 -5.56 -41.21 -2.58
N ASP A 6 -6.64 -40.52 -2.89
CA ASP A 6 -6.66 -39.44 -3.86
C ASP A 6 -5.76 -38.30 -3.32
N GLN A 7 -4.49 -38.32 -3.70
CA GLN A 7 -3.49 -37.27 -3.36
C GLN A 7 -3.69 -36.00 -4.17
N SER A 8 -4.82 -35.81 -4.82
CA SER A 8 -5.09 -34.66 -5.68
C SER A 8 -5.29 -33.32 -4.95
N ASP A 9 -5.39 -33.32 -3.61
CA ASP A 9 -5.63 -32.13 -2.80
C ASP A 9 -4.43 -31.61 -2.01
N CYS A 10 -3.21 -32.10 -2.28
CA CYS A 10 -2.03 -31.49 -1.66
C CYS A 10 -1.78 -30.10 -2.26
N PRO A 11 -1.78 -29.03 -1.44
CA PRO A 11 -1.47 -27.71 -1.94
C PRO A 11 -0.06 -27.69 -2.52
N THR A 12 0.09 -27.08 -3.70
CA THR A 12 1.37 -26.96 -4.39
C THR A 12 1.73 -25.51 -4.60
N GLY A 13 3.03 -25.24 -4.77
CA GLY A 13 3.53 -23.92 -5.10
C GLY A 13 3.80 -23.02 -3.89
N CYS A 14 4.05 -21.77 -4.16
CA CYS A 14 4.36 -20.75 -3.17
C CYS A 14 3.17 -19.82 -2.98
N TRP A 15 2.87 -19.51 -1.73
CA TRP A 15 1.80 -18.60 -1.33
C TRP A 15 2.37 -17.49 -0.47
N LEU A 16 1.87 -16.28 -0.68
CA LEU A 16 2.22 -15.10 0.09
C LEU A 16 1.05 -14.69 0.97
N LYS A 17 1.23 -14.80 2.28
CA LYS A 17 0.24 -14.38 3.27
C LYS A 17 0.55 -12.97 3.73
N LEU A 18 -0.36 -12.03 3.45
CA LEU A 18 -0.25 -10.64 3.83
C LEU A 18 -0.92 -10.37 5.17
N SER A 19 -0.33 -9.48 5.95
CA SER A 19 -0.90 -8.96 7.19
C SER A 19 -0.63 -7.46 7.32
N TYR A 20 -1.47 -6.77 8.11
CA TYR A 20 -1.26 -5.38 8.49
C TYR A 20 -1.61 -5.24 9.97
N THR A 21 -0.63 -5.44 10.84
CA THR A 21 -0.81 -5.51 12.31
C THR A 21 -0.34 -4.24 13.02
N TYR A 22 0.54 -3.45 12.42
CA TYR A 22 0.99 -2.19 12.98
C TYR A 22 -0.01 -1.08 12.69
N ASN A 23 -1.07 -1.02 13.50
CA ASN A 23 -2.13 -0.03 13.39
C ASN A 23 -2.68 0.32 14.79
N MET A 24 -3.47 1.37 14.88
CA MET A 24 -4.05 1.86 16.14
C MET A 24 -5.04 0.88 16.81
N LEU A 25 -5.55 -0.08 16.06
CA LEU A 25 -6.53 -1.05 16.56
C LEU A 25 -5.86 -2.28 17.19
N ASN A 26 -4.54 -2.45 17.03
CA ASN A 26 -3.76 -3.63 17.46
C ASN A 26 -4.33 -4.98 16.99
N VAL A 27 -4.96 -4.99 15.81
CA VAL A 27 -5.49 -6.17 15.14
C VAL A 27 -4.99 -6.24 13.71
N ASP A 28 -5.05 -7.41 13.09
CA ASP A 28 -4.77 -7.50 11.65
C ASP A 28 -5.90 -6.85 10.86
N ALA A 29 -5.58 -5.74 10.21
CA ALA A 29 -6.52 -4.93 9.45
C ALA A 29 -6.35 -5.08 7.92
N VAL A 30 -5.60 -6.07 7.45
CA VAL A 30 -5.34 -6.27 6.01
C VAL A 30 -6.65 -6.44 5.23
N THR A 31 -7.59 -7.22 5.74
CA THR A 31 -8.85 -7.52 5.04
C THR A 31 -9.80 -6.32 4.94
N THR A 32 -9.68 -5.36 5.83
CA THR A 32 -10.55 -4.19 5.87
C THR A 32 -9.98 -2.98 5.14
N GLN A 33 -8.65 -2.89 5.01
CA GLN A 33 -7.97 -1.71 4.49
C GLN A 33 -7.28 -1.94 3.14
N VAL A 34 -6.87 -3.17 2.81
CA VAL A 34 -6.21 -3.50 1.55
C VAL A 34 -7.22 -4.00 0.53
N LYS A 35 -7.27 -3.40 -0.66
CA LYS A 35 -8.25 -3.73 -1.70
C LYS A 35 -7.63 -4.27 -2.97
N ASP A 36 -6.44 -3.83 -3.28
CA ASP A 36 -5.66 -4.27 -4.43
C ASP A 36 -4.21 -4.50 -4.03
N VAL A 37 -3.53 -5.38 -4.70
CA VAL A 37 -2.13 -5.70 -4.46
C VAL A 37 -1.41 -5.85 -5.78
N THR A 38 -0.23 -5.26 -5.89
CA THR A 38 0.72 -5.52 -6.97
C THR A 38 1.96 -6.17 -6.38
N LEU A 39 2.24 -7.40 -6.83
CA LEU A 39 3.43 -8.15 -6.48
C LEU A 39 4.48 -7.99 -7.57
N PHE A 40 5.68 -7.59 -7.18
CA PHE A 40 6.87 -7.59 -8.02
C PHE A 40 7.86 -8.59 -7.47
N ILE A 41 8.48 -9.38 -8.35
CA ILE A 41 9.51 -10.33 -7.99
C ILE A 41 10.79 -9.97 -8.73
N LEU A 42 11.88 -9.83 -7.97
CA LEU A 42 13.20 -9.52 -8.48
C LEU A 42 14.11 -10.73 -8.29
N ASP A 43 15.03 -10.95 -9.24
CA ASP A 43 16.08 -11.95 -9.13
C ASP A 43 17.22 -11.50 -8.18
N GLN A 44 18.27 -12.29 -8.04
CA GLN A 44 19.42 -11.99 -7.18
C GLN A 44 20.21 -10.76 -7.62
N GLU A 45 20.20 -10.46 -8.92
CA GLU A 45 20.86 -9.30 -9.51
C GLU A 45 20.01 -8.03 -9.35
N GLY A 46 18.79 -8.14 -8.82
CA GLY A 46 17.86 -7.04 -8.67
C GLY A 46 17.06 -6.73 -9.94
N ASN A 47 17.11 -7.63 -10.94
CA ASN A 47 16.29 -7.49 -12.14
C ASN A 47 14.86 -7.90 -11.83
N TYR A 48 13.96 -7.13 -12.39
CA TYR A 48 12.55 -7.36 -12.31
C TYR A 48 12.11 -8.48 -13.28
N ILE A 49 11.49 -9.53 -12.76
CA ILE A 49 11.11 -10.70 -13.55
C ILE A 49 9.61 -10.98 -13.60
N VAL A 50 8.85 -10.56 -12.56
CA VAL A 50 7.41 -10.79 -12.47
C VAL A 50 6.72 -9.53 -11.96
N ARG A 51 5.59 -9.20 -12.59
CA ARG A 51 4.59 -8.28 -12.07
C ARG A 51 3.24 -8.99 -12.12
N GLU A 52 2.60 -9.08 -10.97
CA GLU A 52 1.28 -9.66 -10.82
C GLU A 52 0.36 -8.64 -10.15
N GLU A 53 -0.73 -8.28 -10.83
CA GLU A 53 -1.78 -7.43 -10.29
C GLU A 53 -2.94 -8.30 -9.81
N VAL A 54 -3.31 -8.14 -8.55
CA VAL A 54 -4.42 -8.87 -7.95
C VAL A 54 -5.51 -7.86 -7.58
N ASP A 55 -6.50 -7.72 -8.46
CA ASP A 55 -7.60 -6.76 -8.31
C ASP A 55 -8.72 -7.28 -7.41
N SER A 56 -8.85 -8.59 -7.31
CA SER A 56 -9.85 -9.23 -6.44
C SER A 56 -9.16 -10.14 -5.44
N LEU A 57 -8.93 -9.60 -4.25
CA LEU A 57 -8.36 -10.35 -3.14
C LEU A 57 -9.40 -11.32 -2.59
N THR A 58 -9.08 -12.60 -2.58
CA THR A 58 -9.90 -13.61 -1.92
C THR A 58 -9.48 -13.64 -0.44
N PHE A 59 -10.36 -13.19 0.42
CA PHE A 59 -10.14 -13.28 1.86
C PHE A 59 -10.80 -14.56 2.39
N HIS A 60 -9.99 -15.46 2.91
CA HIS A 60 -10.46 -16.61 3.66
C HIS A 60 -10.18 -16.40 5.15
N GLN A 61 -11.22 -16.44 5.99
CA GLN A 61 -11.09 -16.37 7.46
C GLN A 61 -10.27 -15.15 7.96
N ASN A 62 -10.45 -13.97 7.35
CA ASN A 62 -9.69 -12.77 7.64
C ASN A 62 -8.20 -12.84 7.24
N GLU A 63 -7.83 -13.73 6.36
CA GLU A 63 -6.49 -13.82 5.81
C GLU A 63 -6.47 -13.37 4.34
N CYS A 64 -5.45 -12.62 3.95
CA CYS A 64 -5.19 -12.26 2.57
C CYS A 64 -4.02 -13.10 2.07
N THR A 65 -4.29 -14.05 1.19
CA THR A 65 -3.27 -14.94 0.64
C THR A 65 -3.25 -14.83 -0.88
N ILE A 66 -2.07 -14.68 -1.45
CA ILE A 66 -1.84 -14.55 -2.89
C ILE A 66 -1.01 -15.73 -3.35
N GLN A 67 -1.44 -16.38 -4.42
CA GLN A 67 -0.62 -17.39 -5.07
C GLN A 67 0.52 -16.72 -5.84
N VAL A 68 1.75 -17.11 -5.55
CA VAL A 68 2.93 -16.65 -6.26
C VAL A 68 3.03 -17.40 -7.60
N PRO A 69 3.27 -16.72 -8.74
CA PRO A 69 3.49 -17.40 -10.00
C PRO A 69 4.61 -18.43 -9.92
N SER A 70 4.56 -19.45 -10.75
CA SER A 70 5.60 -20.49 -10.79
C SER A 70 6.96 -19.88 -11.12
N LEU A 71 7.94 -20.11 -10.25
CA LEU A 71 9.31 -19.63 -10.37
C LEU A 71 10.29 -20.80 -10.40
N PRO A 72 11.39 -20.70 -11.16
CA PRO A 72 12.52 -21.59 -11.02
C PRO A 72 13.06 -21.61 -9.57
N GLN A 73 13.67 -22.71 -9.17
CA GLN A 73 14.38 -22.76 -7.90
C GLN A 73 15.46 -21.67 -7.85
N GLY A 74 15.55 -20.97 -6.75
CA GLY A 74 16.50 -19.87 -6.60
C GLY A 74 16.09 -18.91 -5.49
N ASP A 75 16.86 -17.82 -5.38
CA ASP A 75 16.64 -16.80 -4.38
C ASP A 75 16.11 -15.53 -5.04
N TYR A 76 15.10 -14.93 -4.40
CA TYR A 76 14.34 -13.82 -4.95
C TYR A 76 14.08 -12.74 -3.90
N THR A 77 13.75 -11.56 -4.37
CA THR A 77 13.16 -10.50 -3.55
C THR A 77 11.69 -10.30 -3.96
N PHE A 78 10.80 -10.31 -2.99
CA PHE A 78 9.39 -10.03 -3.18
C PHE A 78 9.09 -8.61 -2.70
N LEU A 79 8.47 -7.83 -3.55
CA LEU A 79 8.05 -6.46 -3.29
C LEU A 79 6.55 -6.35 -3.50
N VAL A 80 5.85 -5.84 -2.50
CA VAL A 80 4.40 -5.66 -2.56
C VAL A 80 4.06 -4.19 -2.37
N TRP A 81 3.26 -3.66 -3.28
CA TRP A 81 2.54 -2.42 -3.11
C TRP A 81 1.04 -2.71 -3.11
N ALA A 82 0.30 -2.10 -2.18
CA ALA A 82 -1.15 -2.19 -2.13
C ALA A 82 -1.77 -0.79 -2.14
N GLY A 83 -2.83 -0.60 -2.93
CA GLY A 83 -3.47 0.70 -3.12
C GLY A 83 -3.00 1.44 -4.37
N LEU A 84 -2.32 0.79 -5.31
CA LEU A 84 -1.83 1.41 -6.56
C LEU A 84 -2.92 1.65 -7.61
N ALA A 85 -4.14 1.16 -7.41
CA ALA A 85 -5.27 1.44 -8.29
C ALA A 85 -5.66 2.93 -8.32
N ASP A 86 -5.21 3.72 -7.35
CA ASP A 86 -5.38 5.17 -7.35
C ASP A 86 -4.54 5.81 -8.45
N SER A 87 -5.20 6.58 -9.32
CA SER A 87 -4.56 7.29 -10.44
C SER A 87 -3.55 8.37 -10.01
N LEU A 88 -3.50 8.72 -8.73
CA LEU A 88 -2.54 9.67 -8.17
C LEU A 88 -1.15 9.07 -7.94
N TYR A 89 -1.02 7.74 -8.03
CA TYR A 89 0.26 7.07 -7.91
C TYR A 89 0.79 6.62 -9.28
N ARG A 90 2.07 6.87 -9.51
CA ARG A 90 2.83 6.29 -10.61
C ARG A 90 3.91 5.38 -10.04
N HIS A 91 3.93 4.13 -10.45
CA HIS A 91 4.90 3.17 -9.98
C HIS A 91 5.74 2.59 -11.11
N THR A 92 6.96 2.25 -10.75
CA THR A 92 7.89 1.44 -11.52
C THR A 92 8.40 0.32 -10.61
N PRO A 93 9.12 -0.69 -11.12
CA PRO A 93 9.70 -1.73 -10.23
C PRO A 93 10.62 -1.17 -9.14
N THR A 94 11.18 0.01 -9.33
CA THR A 94 12.18 0.60 -8.42
C THR A 94 11.69 1.81 -7.64
N SER A 95 10.53 2.39 -7.98
CA SER A 95 10.04 3.61 -7.37
C SER A 95 8.53 3.74 -7.40
N LEU A 96 8.00 4.49 -6.46
CA LEU A 96 6.62 4.97 -6.42
C LEU A 96 6.64 6.49 -6.31
N THR A 97 5.92 7.16 -7.20
CA THR A 97 5.86 8.63 -7.24
C THR A 97 4.42 9.09 -7.15
N LEU A 98 4.19 10.09 -6.29
CA LEU A 98 2.94 10.81 -6.25
C LEU A 98 2.84 11.74 -7.47
N LEU A 99 1.74 11.66 -8.22
CA LEU A 99 1.50 12.54 -9.36
C LEU A 99 1.16 13.95 -8.89
N ARG A 100 1.74 14.93 -9.59
CA ARG A 100 1.59 16.35 -9.31
C ARG A 100 1.32 17.09 -10.62
N ASN A 101 0.69 18.27 -10.50
CA ASN A 101 0.57 19.19 -11.62
C ASN A 101 1.92 19.86 -11.96
N GLU A 102 1.94 20.72 -12.95
CA GLU A 102 3.15 21.44 -13.37
C GLU A 102 3.73 22.36 -12.27
N ALA A 103 2.89 22.83 -11.34
CA ALA A 103 3.33 23.62 -10.19
C ALA A 103 3.89 22.79 -9.04
N GLY A 104 3.93 21.45 -9.17
CA GLY A 104 4.37 20.55 -8.10
C GLY A 104 3.32 20.27 -7.04
N GLU A 105 2.06 20.55 -7.32
CA GLU A 105 0.95 20.40 -6.39
C GLU A 105 0.24 19.07 -6.61
N GLN A 106 -0.15 18.44 -5.53
CA GLN A 106 -1.02 17.27 -5.53
C GLN A 106 -2.45 17.72 -5.29
N SER A 107 -3.37 17.19 -6.08
CA SER A 107 -4.80 17.47 -5.94
C SER A 107 -5.56 16.18 -5.63
N GLY A 108 -6.52 16.30 -4.74
CA GLY A 108 -7.40 15.19 -4.35
C GLY A 108 -6.92 14.43 -3.13
N ARG A 109 -7.80 13.57 -2.64
CA ARG A 109 -7.53 12.69 -1.50
C ARG A 109 -6.85 11.43 -1.97
N LEU A 110 -5.74 11.07 -1.32
CA LEU A 110 -5.04 9.82 -1.59
C LEU A 110 -5.78 8.63 -1.00
N SER A 111 -5.82 7.53 -1.72
CA SER A 111 -6.19 6.24 -1.15
C SER A 111 -5.08 5.69 -0.27
N SER A 112 -5.44 4.77 0.62
CA SER A 112 -4.46 4.12 1.49
C SER A 112 -3.43 3.35 0.68
N LEU A 113 -2.16 3.58 0.97
CA LEU A 113 -1.02 2.97 0.32
C LEU A 113 -0.23 2.13 1.32
N PHE A 114 0.12 0.92 0.92
CA PHE A 114 0.88 -0.02 1.75
C PHE A 114 2.08 -0.54 0.98
N HIS A 115 3.14 -0.84 1.71
CA HIS A 115 4.36 -1.43 1.20
C HIS A 115 4.78 -2.64 2.03
N GLY A 116 5.33 -3.65 1.37
CA GLY A 116 5.97 -4.78 2.00
C GLY A 116 7.11 -5.32 1.15
N ARG A 117 8.13 -5.87 1.81
CA ARG A 117 9.30 -6.43 1.13
C ARG A 117 9.84 -7.64 1.89
N LEU A 118 10.16 -8.70 1.15
CA LEU A 118 10.90 -9.85 1.64
C LEU A 118 12.15 -10.02 0.77
N ASP A 119 13.31 -9.92 1.41
CA ASP A 119 14.59 -10.21 0.78
C ASP A 119 14.98 -11.67 1.01
N ASN A 120 15.84 -12.20 0.13
CA ASN A 120 16.43 -13.54 0.25
C ASN A 120 15.40 -14.66 0.40
N VAL A 121 14.32 -14.58 -0.37
CA VAL A 121 13.30 -15.63 -0.42
C VAL A 121 13.83 -16.80 -1.24
N HIS A 122 13.99 -17.95 -0.59
CA HIS A 122 14.41 -19.17 -1.28
C HIS A 122 13.19 -19.95 -1.79
N ILE A 123 13.09 -20.10 -3.10
CA ILE A 123 12.08 -20.93 -3.75
C ILE A 123 12.67 -22.32 -4.00
N SER A 124 12.15 -23.32 -3.30
CA SER A 124 12.65 -24.71 -3.37
C SER A 124 11.91 -25.58 -4.39
N GLY A 125 10.78 -25.13 -4.89
CA GLY A 125 9.88 -25.92 -5.73
C GLY A 125 8.88 -26.77 -4.93
N GLU A 126 9.00 -26.81 -3.62
CA GLU A 126 8.04 -27.44 -2.72
C GLU A 126 6.94 -26.46 -2.30
N TYR A 127 5.86 -26.98 -1.73
CA TYR A 127 4.83 -26.13 -1.13
C TYR A 127 5.42 -25.28 0.00
N GLN A 128 5.20 -23.96 -0.08
CA GLN A 128 5.64 -23.04 0.96
C GLN A 128 4.68 -21.84 1.10
N VAL A 129 4.56 -21.34 2.31
CA VAL A 129 3.81 -20.13 2.63
C VAL A 129 4.77 -19.12 3.23
N LEU A 130 4.80 -17.94 2.62
CA LEU A 130 5.61 -16.80 3.06
C LEU A 130 4.71 -15.80 3.76
N ALA A 131 5.15 -15.29 4.90
CA ALA A 131 4.45 -14.23 5.62
C ALA A 131 5.08 -12.88 5.33
N LEU A 132 4.25 -11.89 4.98
CA LEU A 132 4.66 -10.52 4.72
C LEU A 132 3.76 -9.55 5.47
N CYS A 133 4.34 -8.79 6.40
CA CYS A 133 3.66 -7.71 7.09
C CYS A 133 3.78 -6.42 6.28
N LEU A 134 2.65 -5.79 5.98
CA LEU A 134 2.58 -4.52 5.27
C LEU A 134 2.77 -3.34 6.21
N THR A 135 3.40 -2.29 5.71
CA THR A 135 3.50 -0.99 6.36
C THR A 135 2.62 0.01 5.61
N LYS A 136 1.78 0.73 6.32
CA LYS A 136 0.96 1.79 5.74
C LYS A 136 1.79 3.06 5.58
N ASN A 137 1.82 3.58 4.35
CA ASN A 137 2.58 4.79 3.99
C ASN A 137 1.75 6.06 4.09
N THR A 138 0.44 5.96 4.03
CA THR A 138 -0.47 7.11 4.09
C THR A 138 -0.96 7.35 5.50
N ASN A 139 -1.09 8.63 5.86
CA ASN A 139 -1.65 9.06 7.13
C ASN A 139 -2.84 9.98 6.88
N ILE A 140 -3.67 10.16 7.90
CA ILE A 140 -4.77 11.11 7.89
C ILE A 140 -4.39 12.24 8.84
N LEU A 141 -4.39 13.47 8.31
CA LEU A 141 -4.22 14.67 9.10
C LEU A 141 -5.55 15.43 9.14
N SER A 142 -6.09 15.64 10.34
CA SER A 142 -7.30 16.44 10.55
C SER A 142 -6.92 17.77 11.19
N CYS A 143 -7.28 18.87 10.53
CA CYS A 143 -7.02 20.23 11.02
C CYS A 143 -8.34 20.95 11.28
N ILE A 144 -8.50 21.48 12.49
CA ILE A 144 -9.69 22.23 12.91
C ILE A 144 -9.28 23.67 13.21
N LEU A 145 -9.93 24.62 12.51
CA LEU A 145 -9.82 26.04 12.83
C LEU A 145 -11.00 26.44 13.74
N GLN A 146 -10.66 27.10 14.85
CA GLN A 146 -11.65 27.59 15.80
C GLN A 146 -11.43 29.08 16.05
N SER A 147 -12.52 29.86 16.01
CA SER A 147 -12.51 31.24 16.45
C SER A 147 -12.50 31.32 17.98
N GLN A 148 -11.64 32.14 18.52
CA GLN A 148 -11.66 32.50 19.97
C GLN A 148 -12.68 33.60 20.29
N SER A 149 -13.30 34.18 19.28
CA SER A 149 -14.33 35.20 19.40
C SER A 149 -15.69 34.64 18.99
N ALA A 150 -16.77 35.34 19.32
CA ALA A 150 -18.11 34.96 18.86
C ALA A 150 -18.37 35.19 17.36
N ALA A 151 -17.40 35.79 16.64
CA ALA A 151 -17.49 36.00 15.21
C ALA A 151 -17.23 34.68 14.45
N PRO A 152 -18.10 34.32 13.48
CA PRO A 152 -17.86 33.17 12.65
C PRO A 152 -16.59 33.38 11.79
N LEU A 153 -15.85 32.29 11.51
CA LEU A 153 -14.76 32.29 10.54
C LEU A 153 -15.36 32.19 9.14
N ASP A 154 -14.84 33.02 8.23
CA ASP A 154 -15.11 32.83 6.80
C ASP A 154 -14.13 31.78 6.25
N THR A 155 -14.64 30.66 5.80
CA THR A 155 -13.80 29.55 5.29
C THR A 155 -13.02 29.95 4.04
N ASP A 156 -13.50 30.91 3.27
CA ASP A 156 -12.84 31.38 2.05
C ASP A 156 -11.56 32.19 2.33
N ASP A 157 -11.41 32.68 3.56
CA ASP A 157 -10.20 33.43 3.98
C ASP A 157 -9.03 32.49 4.32
N PHE A 158 -9.26 31.16 4.37
CA PHE A 158 -8.28 30.20 4.84
C PHE A 158 -8.10 29.06 3.86
N ARG A 159 -6.88 28.56 3.77
CA ARG A 159 -6.57 27.28 3.14
C ARG A 159 -5.50 26.56 3.94
N LEU A 160 -5.52 25.24 3.94
CA LEU A 160 -4.41 24.44 4.47
C LEU A 160 -3.38 24.25 3.36
N GLU A 161 -2.13 24.54 3.68
CA GLU A 161 -0.99 24.22 2.84
C GLU A 161 -0.09 23.24 3.58
N LEU A 162 0.17 22.11 2.94
CA LEU A 162 1.08 21.08 3.43
C LEU A 162 2.19 20.86 2.42
N THR A 163 3.44 21.07 2.84
CA THR A 163 4.61 20.75 2.02
C THR A 163 5.43 19.65 2.69
N ALA A 164 5.79 18.64 1.93
CA ALA A 164 6.59 17.52 2.39
C ALA A 164 7.61 17.09 1.33
N ARG A 165 8.59 16.26 1.71
CA ARG A 165 9.70 15.83 0.85
C ARG A 165 9.66 14.33 0.53
N ASN A 166 8.55 13.68 0.75
CA ASN A 166 8.34 12.24 0.54
C ASN A 166 7.38 11.95 -0.63
N GLY A 167 7.36 12.81 -1.64
CA GLY A 167 6.55 12.63 -2.85
C GLY A 167 7.01 11.48 -3.75
N CYS A 168 8.17 10.88 -3.46
CA CYS A 168 8.67 9.70 -4.15
C CYS A 168 9.33 8.76 -3.14
N MET A 169 9.06 7.47 -3.28
CA MET A 169 9.64 6.40 -2.47
C MET A 169 10.37 5.42 -3.39
N ASP A 170 11.50 4.88 -2.94
CA ASP A 170 12.16 3.77 -3.62
C ASP A 170 11.50 2.42 -3.27
N HIS A 171 11.96 1.35 -3.89
CA HIS A 171 11.43 0.00 -3.63
C HIS A 171 11.74 -0.55 -2.23
N ARG A 172 12.61 0.10 -1.47
CA ARG A 172 12.90 -0.21 -0.07
C ARG A 172 12.03 0.60 0.90
N ASN A 173 11.07 1.37 0.38
CA ASN A 173 10.22 2.26 1.15
C ASN A 173 10.98 3.44 1.79
N THR A 174 12.02 3.92 1.11
CA THR A 174 12.82 5.04 1.55
C THR A 174 12.46 6.27 0.72
N PRO A 175 12.18 7.44 1.35
CA PRO A 175 11.93 8.68 0.62
C PRO A 175 13.15 9.12 -0.19
N THR A 176 12.92 9.59 -1.42
CA THR A 176 13.98 10.05 -2.34
C THR A 176 14.01 11.57 -2.51
N ASP A 177 13.66 12.31 -1.48
CA ASP A 177 13.73 13.79 -1.43
C ASP A 177 12.99 14.50 -2.59
N SER A 178 11.77 14.07 -2.84
CA SER A 178 10.88 14.68 -3.82
C SER A 178 9.85 15.56 -3.12
N VAL A 179 9.96 16.87 -3.31
CA VAL A 179 9.05 17.83 -2.71
C VAL A 179 7.71 17.84 -3.38
N PHE A 180 6.64 17.87 -2.60
CA PHE A 180 5.30 18.15 -3.06
C PHE A 180 4.59 19.11 -2.13
N THR A 181 3.59 19.84 -2.65
CA THR A 181 2.72 20.71 -1.89
C THR A 181 1.26 20.33 -2.15
N CYS A 182 0.49 20.26 -1.10
CA CYS A 182 -0.94 19.98 -1.15
C CYS A 182 -1.70 21.19 -0.59
N TYR A 183 -2.71 21.67 -1.31
CA TYR A 183 -3.59 22.74 -0.87
C TYR A 183 -5.00 22.19 -0.67
N LEU A 184 -5.57 22.47 0.48
CA LEU A 184 -6.90 22.02 0.84
C LEU A 184 -7.72 23.19 1.40
N PRO A 185 -8.94 23.42 0.90
CA PRO A 185 -9.82 24.42 1.46
C PRO A 185 -10.32 23.96 2.83
N PHE A 186 -10.62 24.92 3.70
CA PHE A 186 -11.43 24.65 4.85
C PHE A 186 -12.89 24.68 4.46
N MET A 187 -13.67 23.75 5.04
CA MET A 187 -15.11 23.70 4.83
C MET A 187 -15.82 24.03 6.13
N GLN A 188 -16.91 24.79 6.03
CA GLN A 188 -17.72 25.09 7.19
C GLN A 188 -18.48 23.83 7.61
N GLU A 189 -18.26 23.42 8.84
CA GLU A 189 -18.78 22.17 9.33
C GLU A 189 -20.27 22.23 9.67
N SER A 190 -21.00 21.27 9.16
CA SER A 190 -22.19 20.76 9.80
C SER A 190 -21.86 19.37 10.37
N ALA A 191 -21.26 19.34 11.54
CA ALA A 191 -21.08 18.14 12.40
C ALA A 191 -20.17 17.00 11.94
N ASN A 192 -19.49 17.04 10.80
CA ASN A 192 -18.57 15.97 10.36
C ASN A 192 -17.21 16.55 9.97
N LEU A 193 -16.16 16.09 10.64
CA LEU A 193 -14.76 16.35 10.29
C LEU A 193 -14.43 15.76 8.92
N GLU A 194 -13.89 16.57 8.01
CA GLU A 194 -13.27 16.03 6.81
C GLU A 194 -11.78 15.76 7.06
N ASP A 195 -11.40 14.52 6.87
CA ASP A 195 -10.03 14.07 7.06
C ASP A 195 -9.19 14.30 5.79
N ILE A 196 -7.95 14.75 5.98
CA ILE A 196 -6.98 14.95 4.93
C ILE A 196 -6.00 13.78 4.95
N GLN A 197 -5.88 13.06 3.84
CA GLN A 197 -4.89 12.00 3.70
C GLN A 197 -3.59 12.55 3.12
N VAL A 198 -2.47 12.24 3.79
CA VAL A 198 -1.10 12.58 3.36
C VAL A 198 -0.24 11.32 3.31
N VAL A 199 0.76 11.33 2.46
CA VAL A 199 1.74 10.24 2.30
C VAL A 199 2.90 10.40 3.28
#